data_5d2d7292726643d14e181d7da78335d9
#
_entry.id   5d2d7292726643d14e181d7da78335d9
#
_cell.length_a   1.000
_cell.length_b   1.000
_cell.length_c   1.000
_cell.angle_alpha   90.00
_cell.angle_beta   90.00
_cell.angle_gamma   90.00
#
_symmetry.space_group_name_H-M   'P 1'
#
loop_
_entity.id
_entity.type
_entity.pdbx_description
1 polymer ?
#
loop_
_entity_poly.entity_id
_entity_poly.type
_entity_poly.pdbx_seq_one_letter_code
_entity_poly.pdbx_strand_id
1 'polypeptide(L)'
;MRQPTRRGVLRAAEKVAAILPATPLIPVEIRGQRVWCKAESLQPIGAFKIRGAWHRLSDLDEDERTRGVVAVSSGNHAQGVAWAARRLKIAATIVMPSDAPQVKLARTRELGAGIVLYDRPGGESRDEVAARLVERSGATLVHAYANPWVIEGQGSAGVEIARQLGGEPSRIVAPCGGGGLSAGLALACPGAEIVPVEPEGWDDVRRSLEAGEIVAVGPNPPPTACDALQTLATYPINFAVLRGRAAPGVAVSEEEIRAAQRFAFDRLRLVLEPGGAAALAAALAGKVELDERTALILSGGNVDPASFAAVIADGLDCPPE
;
A
#
# COMPACT_ATOMS: atom_id res chain seq x y z
N MET A 1 12.37 -17.27 10.96
CA MET A 1 11.16 -16.44 10.66
C MET A 1 10.44 -17.05 9.46
N ARG A 2 9.10 -17.20 9.52
CA ARG A 2 8.27 -17.68 8.40
C ARG A 2 8.45 -16.78 7.18
N GLN A 3 8.54 -17.36 5.98
CA GLN A 3 8.57 -16.62 4.72
C GLN A 3 7.18 -16.58 4.09
N PRO A 4 6.82 -15.50 3.38
CA PRO A 4 5.59 -15.44 2.62
C PRO A 4 5.68 -16.38 1.41
N THR A 5 4.54 -16.98 1.04
CA THR A 5 4.47 -17.98 -0.02
C THR A 5 3.29 -17.77 -0.95
N ARG A 6 3.34 -18.29 -2.19
CA ARG A 6 2.19 -18.30 -3.10
C ARG A 6 0.99 -19.05 -2.49
N ARG A 7 1.23 -20.16 -1.80
CA ARG A 7 0.17 -20.89 -1.10
C ARG A 7 -0.51 -20.04 -0.03
N GLY A 8 0.26 -19.23 0.70
CA GLY A 8 -0.27 -18.27 1.68
C GLY A 8 -1.09 -17.17 1.01
N VAL A 9 -0.66 -16.67 -0.16
CA VAL A 9 -1.42 -15.69 -0.94
C VAL A 9 -2.77 -16.25 -1.40
N LEU A 10 -2.82 -17.49 -1.90
CA LEU A 10 -4.07 -18.13 -2.32
C LEU A 10 -5.02 -18.30 -1.13
N ARG A 11 -4.52 -18.75 0.03
CA ARG A 11 -5.30 -18.82 1.27
C ARG A 11 -5.81 -17.45 1.73
N ALA A 12 -4.96 -16.42 1.60
CA ALA A 12 -5.37 -15.05 1.90
C ALA A 12 -6.48 -14.56 0.96
N ALA A 13 -6.40 -14.87 -0.33
CA ALA A 13 -7.43 -14.52 -1.31
C ALA A 13 -8.79 -15.14 -0.99
N GLU A 14 -8.82 -16.41 -0.56
CA GLU A 14 -10.05 -17.06 -0.11
C GLU A 14 -10.64 -16.36 1.12
N LYS A 15 -9.82 -16.07 2.13
CA LYS A 15 -10.23 -15.36 3.35
C LYS A 15 -10.75 -13.94 3.07
N VAL A 16 -10.09 -13.23 2.16
CA VAL A 16 -10.51 -11.87 1.76
C VAL A 16 -11.81 -11.93 0.99
N ALA A 17 -11.95 -12.85 0.03
CA ALA A 17 -13.17 -13.01 -0.78
C ALA A 17 -14.40 -13.40 0.05
N ALA A 18 -14.21 -14.04 1.21
CA ALA A 18 -15.30 -14.37 2.12
C ALA A 18 -15.94 -13.16 2.81
N ILE A 19 -15.25 -11.99 2.84
CA ILE A 19 -15.71 -10.83 3.61
C ILE A 19 -15.72 -9.52 2.82
N LEU A 20 -15.02 -9.46 1.70
CA LEU A 20 -14.91 -8.29 0.84
C LEU A 20 -15.24 -8.68 -0.60
N PRO A 21 -16.06 -7.89 -1.30
CA PRO A 21 -16.19 -8.04 -2.74
C PRO A 21 -14.86 -7.73 -3.44
N ALA A 22 -14.63 -8.35 -4.59
CA ALA A 22 -13.51 -7.99 -5.44
C ALA A 22 -13.63 -6.52 -5.88
N THR A 23 -12.55 -5.76 -5.76
CA THR A 23 -12.54 -4.38 -6.28
C THR A 23 -12.62 -4.38 -7.80
N PRO A 24 -13.21 -3.34 -8.42
CA PRO A 24 -13.28 -3.24 -9.86
C PRO A 24 -11.89 -3.28 -10.54
N LEU A 25 -11.85 -3.96 -11.68
CA LEU A 25 -10.75 -3.88 -12.64
C LEU A 25 -11.26 -3.08 -13.84
N ILE A 26 -10.88 -1.81 -13.93
CA ILE A 26 -11.46 -0.82 -14.82
C ILE A 26 -10.56 -0.70 -16.06
N PRO A 27 -11.08 -0.92 -17.29
CA PRO A 27 -10.31 -0.68 -18.49
C PRO A 27 -10.16 0.83 -18.74
N VAL A 28 -8.98 1.23 -19.20
CA VAL A 28 -8.70 2.60 -19.60
C VAL A 28 -7.71 2.62 -20.74
N GLU A 29 -7.79 3.62 -21.60
CA GLU A 29 -6.81 3.87 -22.66
C GLU A 29 -5.77 4.86 -22.15
N ILE A 30 -4.50 4.48 -22.22
CA ILE A 30 -3.34 5.31 -21.87
C ILE A 30 -2.34 5.23 -23.02
N ARG A 31 -1.98 6.37 -23.61
CA ARG A 31 -1.01 6.47 -24.70
C ARG A 31 -1.34 5.53 -25.88
N GLY A 32 -2.65 5.45 -26.23
CA GLY A 32 -3.14 4.59 -27.32
C GLY A 32 -3.16 3.09 -26.99
N GLN A 33 -2.86 2.71 -25.74
CA GLN A 33 -2.87 1.33 -25.30
C GLN A 33 -3.96 1.09 -24.25
N ARG A 34 -4.77 0.05 -24.41
CA ARG A 34 -5.73 -0.39 -23.40
C ARG A 34 -4.99 -1.08 -22.25
N VAL A 35 -5.25 -0.61 -21.03
CA VAL A 35 -4.71 -1.17 -19.78
C VAL A 35 -5.82 -1.30 -18.73
N TRP A 36 -5.51 -1.86 -17.57
CA TRP A 36 -6.47 -2.15 -16.52
C TRP A 36 -6.08 -1.49 -15.20
N CYS A 37 -7.01 -0.76 -14.59
CA CYS A 37 -6.84 -0.13 -13.28
C CYS A 37 -7.54 -0.95 -12.20
N LYS A 38 -6.79 -1.52 -11.26
CA LYS A 38 -7.30 -2.20 -10.06
C LYS A 38 -7.63 -1.18 -8.99
N ALA A 39 -8.91 -0.90 -8.77
CA ALA A 39 -9.39 0.20 -7.93
C ALA A 39 -9.41 -0.15 -6.43
N GLU A 40 -8.23 -0.32 -5.81
CA GLU A 40 -8.10 -0.60 -4.38
C GLU A 40 -8.50 0.60 -3.49
N SER A 41 -8.59 1.80 -4.05
CA SER A 41 -9.16 2.98 -3.39
C SER A 41 -10.63 2.81 -3.01
N LEU A 42 -11.36 1.86 -3.63
CA LEU A 42 -12.76 1.55 -3.33
C LEU A 42 -12.94 0.50 -2.22
N GLN A 43 -11.88 0.05 -1.57
CA GLN A 43 -12.00 -0.78 -0.38
C GLN A 43 -12.70 -0.03 0.77
N PRO A 44 -13.38 -0.71 1.71
CA PRO A 44 -14.11 -0.07 2.82
C PRO A 44 -13.30 0.94 3.65
N ILE A 45 -11.98 0.75 3.74
CA ILE A 45 -11.08 1.71 4.40
C ILE A 45 -10.41 2.68 3.41
N GLY A 46 -10.83 2.68 2.15
CA GLY A 46 -10.23 3.52 1.11
C GLY A 46 -8.84 3.07 0.65
N ALA A 47 -8.36 1.87 0.97
CA ALA A 47 -7.03 1.41 0.59
C ALA A 47 -6.85 -0.12 0.67
N PHE A 48 -5.90 -0.65 -0.10
CA PHE A 48 -5.54 -2.07 -0.18
C PHE A 48 -5.11 -2.70 1.16
N LYS A 49 -4.68 -1.90 2.12
CA LYS A 49 -4.12 -2.36 3.42
C LYS A 49 -5.07 -3.24 4.22
N ILE A 50 -6.36 -3.16 3.97
CA ILE A 50 -7.39 -4.01 4.58
C ILE A 50 -7.13 -5.50 4.34
N ARG A 51 -6.60 -5.87 3.18
CA ARG A 51 -6.33 -7.24 2.76
C ARG A 51 -5.30 -7.93 3.66
N GLY A 52 -4.14 -7.29 3.83
CA GLY A 52 -3.06 -7.80 4.67
C GLY A 52 -3.42 -7.79 6.16
N ALA A 53 -4.09 -6.75 6.62
CA ALA A 53 -4.57 -6.66 7.99
C ALA A 53 -5.57 -7.78 8.29
N TRP A 54 -6.56 -7.98 7.42
CA TRP A 54 -7.53 -9.08 7.58
C TRP A 54 -6.85 -10.45 7.60
N HIS A 55 -5.95 -10.72 6.66
CA HIS A 55 -5.28 -12.01 6.61
C HIS A 55 -4.46 -12.28 7.86
N ARG A 56 -3.70 -11.29 8.38
CA ARG A 56 -2.92 -11.46 9.62
C ARG A 56 -3.83 -11.67 10.83
N LEU A 57 -4.82 -10.81 11.04
CA LEU A 57 -5.65 -10.88 12.23
C LEU A 57 -6.55 -12.11 12.26
N SER A 58 -7.03 -12.57 11.10
CA SER A 58 -7.82 -13.80 11.00
C SER A 58 -7.00 -15.10 11.22
N ASP A 59 -5.68 -15.00 11.22
CA ASP A 59 -4.74 -16.11 11.43
C ASP A 59 -4.10 -16.11 12.83
N LEU A 60 -4.49 -15.16 13.70
CA LEU A 60 -4.08 -15.16 15.11
C LEU A 60 -4.65 -16.37 15.82
N ASP A 61 -3.86 -17.03 16.64
CA ASP A 61 -4.33 -18.06 17.55
C ASP A 61 -5.13 -17.45 18.73
N GLU A 62 -5.68 -18.27 19.59
CA GLU A 62 -6.55 -17.83 20.69
C GLU A 62 -5.80 -16.97 21.72
N ASP A 63 -4.55 -17.32 22.01
CA ASP A 63 -3.70 -16.57 22.95
C ASP A 63 -3.32 -15.21 22.37
N GLU A 64 -2.92 -15.16 21.09
CA GLU A 64 -2.64 -13.91 20.37
C GLU A 64 -3.88 -13.00 20.32
N ARG A 65 -5.07 -13.57 20.06
CA ARG A 65 -6.34 -12.82 20.06
C ARG A 65 -6.67 -12.22 21.41
N THR A 66 -6.46 -12.97 22.47
CA THR A 66 -6.70 -12.52 23.85
C THR A 66 -5.78 -11.37 24.23
N ARG A 67 -4.50 -11.44 23.87
CA ARG A 67 -3.52 -10.37 24.12
C ARG A 67 -3.70 -9.15 23.20
N GLY A 68 -4.39 -9.33 22.07
CA GLY A 68 -4.63 -8.25 21.12
C GLY A 68 -3.45 -7.95 20.22
N VAL A 69 -3.54 -6.84 19.49
CA VAL A 69 -2.54 -6.43 18.48
C VAL A 69 -2.06 -4.99 18.68
N VAL A 70 -0.81 -4.74 18.29
CA VAL A 70 -0.22 -3.41 18.20
C VAL A 70 0.17 -3.17 16.73
N ALA A 71 -0.10 -1.96 16.21
CA ALA A 71 0.40 -1.53 14.91
C ALA A 71 0.97 -0.12 15.00
N VAL A 72 1.92 0.19 14.11
CA VAL A 72 2.55 1.52 14.00
C VAL A 72 2.17 2.11 12.67
N SER A 73 1.29 3.09 12.66
CA SER A 73 0.89 3.82 11.44
C SER A 73 -0.06 4.97 11.78
N SER A 74 0.01 6.05 11.03
CA SER A 74 -1.01 7.12 11.07
C SER A 74 -1.93 7.12 9.85
N GLY A 75 -1.80 6.15 8.94
CA GLY A 75 -2.51 6.11 7.65
C GLY A 75 -3.26 4.79 7.42
N ASN A 76 -3.22 4.33 6.17
CA ASN A 76 -4.00 3.20 5.67
C ASN A 76 -3.82 1.89 6.44
N HIS A 77 -2.62 1.62 6.95
CA HIS A 77 -2.37 0.40 7.73
C HIS A 77 -3.07 0.44 9.10
N ALA A 78 -3.04 1.59 9.79
CA ALA A 78 -3.77 1.81 11.03
C ALA A 78 -5.27 1.51 10.86
N GLN A 79 -5.88 2.08 9.83
CA GLN A 79 -7.29 1.87 9.51
C GLN A 79 -7.58 0.41 9.16
N GLY A 80 -6.69 -0.25 8.40
CA GLY A 80 -6.83 -1.67 8.07
C GLY A 80 -6.82 -2.58 9.28
N VAL A 81 -5.86 -2.37 10.20
CA VAL A 81 -5.76 -3.13 11.45
C VAL A 81 -6.97 -2.87 12.36
N ALA A 82 -7.35 -1.60 12.54
CA ALA A 82 -8.51 -1.23 13.36
C ALA A 82 -9.81 -1.85 12.82
N TRP A 83 -10.04 -1.78 11.51
CA TRP A 83 -11.20 -2.37 10.86
C TRP A 83 -11.27 -3.90 11.04
N ALA A 84 -10.14 -4.59 10.80
CA ALA A 84 -10.07 -6.04 10.94
C ALA A 84 -10.25 -6.47 12.40
N ALA A 85 -9.60 -5.78 13.33
CA ALA A 85 -9.70 -6.03 14.76
C ALA A 85 -11.13 -5.87 15.28
N ARG A 86 -11.83 -4.80 14.88
CA ARG A 86 -13.25 -4.59 15.22
C ARG A 86 -14.13 -5.75 14.77
N ARG A 87 -13.97 -6.22 13.53
CA ARG A 87 -14.77 -7.33 12.99
C ARG A 87 -14.48 -8.67 13.69
N LEU A 88 -13.25 -8.89 14.07
CA LEU A 88 -12.81 -10.11 14.76
C LEU A 88 -12.94 -10.02 16.28
N LYS A 89 -13.38 -8.88 16.83
CA LYS A 89 -13.50 -8.59 18.27
C LYS A 89 -12.15 -8.75 19.00
N ILE A 90 -11.07 -8.29 18.37
CA ILE A 90 -9.72 -8.29 18.92
C ILE A 90 -9.37 -6.87 19.39
N ALA A 91 -8.76 -6.74 20.56
CA ALA A 91 -8.25 -5.45 21.01
C ALA A 91 -7.10 -4.98 20.10
N ALA A 92 -7.15 -3.74 19.63
CA ALA A 92 -6.10 -3.15 18.79
C ALA A 92 -5.63 -1.83 19.37
N THR A 93 -4.31 -1.66 19.47
CA THR A 93 -3.65 -0.40 19.85
C THR A 93 -2.79 0.09 18.71
N ILE A 94 -3.01 1.33 18.27
CA ILE A 94 -2.27 1.96 17.18
C ILE A 94 -1.33 3.02 17.74
N VAL A 95 -0.04 2.87 17.45
CA VAL A 95 0.97 3.89 17.77
C VAL A 95 0.99 4.93 16.65
N MET A 96 0.68 6.16 16.99
CA MET A 96 0.55 7.29 16.04
C MET A 96 1.38 8.49 16.54
N PRO A 97 1.93 9.33 15.63
CA PRO A 97 2.66 10.51 16.07
C PRO A 97 1.73 11.55 16.69
N SER A 98 2.22 12.30 17.68
CA SER A 98 1.46 13.33 18.41
C SER A 98 1.00 14.48 17.52
N ASP A 99 1.74 14.73 16.43
CA ASP A 99 1.44 15.74 15.39
C ASP A 99 0.64 15.17 14.21
N ALA A 100 0.04 13.97 14.35
CA ALA A 100 -0.84 13.41 13.33
C ALA A 100 -2.08 14.30 13.13
N PRO A 101 -2.57 14.49 11.89
CA PRO A 101 -3.80 15.20 11.64
C PRO A 101 -4.98 14.64 12.43
N GLN A 102 -5.78 15.52 13.05
CA GLN A 102 -6.91 15.12 13.90
C GLN A 102 -7.91 14.20 13.18
N VAL A 103 -8.11 14.41 11.88
CA VAL A 103 -8.98 13.55 11.07
C VAL A 103 -8.47 12.09 11.00
N LYS A 104 -7.15 11.86 10.95
CA LYS A 104 -6.57 10.51 10.96
C LYS A 104 -6.74 9.84 12.34
N LEU A 105 -6.57 10.60 13.41
CA LEU A 105 -6.81 10.13 14.78
C LEU A 105 -8.28 9.76 14.99
N ALA A 106 -9.20 10.65 14.58
CA ALA A 106 -10.65 10.44 14.69
C ALA A 106 -11.09 9.17 13.94
N ARG A 107 -10.71 9.01 12.68
CA ARG A 107 -11.03 7.81 11.88
C ARG A 107 -10.54 6.52 12.53
N THR A 108 -9.33 6.53 13.12
CA THR A 108 -8.79 5.35 13.81
C THR A 108 -9.60 5.00 15.07
N ARG A 109 -10.03 6.02 15.84
CA ARG A 109 -10.91 5.82 17.02
C ARG A 109 -12.31 5.33 16.62
N GLU A 110 -12.89 5.88 15.57
CA GLU A 110 -14.21 5.46 15.03
C GLU A 110 -14.22 3.98 14.63
N LEU A 111 -13.08 3.46 14.17
CA LEU A 111 -12.89 2.04 13.89
C LEU A 111 -12.72 1.18 15.16
N GLY A 112 -12.69 1.79 16.35
CA GLY A 112 -12.66 1.09 17.63
C GLY A 112 -11.27 0.76 18.17
N ALA A 113 -10.18 1.27 17.59
CA ALA A 113 -8.83 1.05 18.08
C ALA A 113 -8.45 2.05 19.18
N GLY A 114 -7.70 1.59 20.17
CA GLY A 114 -6.96 2.44 21.09
C GLY A 114 -5.80 3.15 20.40
N ILE A 115 -5.46 4.37 20.82
CA ILE A 115 -4.34 5.14 20.27
C ILE A 115 -3.33 5.44 21.38
N VAL A 116 -2.06 5.16 21.09
CA VAL A 116 -0.91 5.61 21.87
C VAL A 116 -0.13 6.60 21.02
N LEU A 117 0.04 7.81 21.52
CA LEU A 117 0.80 8.85 20.83
C LEU A 117 2.28 8.77 21.21
N TYR A 118 3.15 8.98 20.21
CA TYR A 118 4.59 9.18 20.42
C TYR A 118 5.00 10.58 20.01
N ASP A 119 5.99 11.14 20.68
CA ASP A 119 6.49 12.50 20.44
C ASP A 119 7.50 12.52 19.29
N ARG A 120 6.97 12.48 18.05
CA ARG A 120 7.81 12.59 16.85
C ARG A 120 8.61 13.91 16.79
N PRO A 121 8.01 15.08 17.06
CA PRO A 121 8.75 16.34 17.11
C PRO A 121 9.88 16.35 18.14
N GLY A 122 9.68 15.70 19.29
CA GLY A 122 10.70 15.54 20.34
C GLY A 122 11.71 14.42 20.07
N GLY A 123 11.62 13.73 18.93
CA GLY A 123 12.58 12.71 18.53
C GLY A 123 12.31 11.32 19.11
N GLU A 124 11.13 11.06 19.70
CA GLU A 124 10.80 9.74 20.20
C GLU A 124 10.67 8.72 19.05
N SER A 125 11.28 7.54 19.23
CA SER A 125 11.20 6.47 18.23
C SER A 125 9.86 5.74 18.32
N ARG A 126 9.11 5.75 17.22
CA ARG A 126 7.85 4.99 17.08
C ARG A 126 8.03 3.50 17.33
N ASP A 127 9.17 2.95 16.90
CA ASP A 127 9.45 1.52 16.98
C ASP A 127 9.78 1.13 18.43
N GLU A 128 10.47 2.00 19.19
CA GLU A 128 10.70 1.80 20.62
C GLU A 128 9.41 1.89 21.44
N VAL A 129 8.51 2.84 21.10
CA VAL A 129 7.19 2.93 21.77
C VAL A 129 6.38 1.65 21.51
N ALA A 130 6.36 1.17 20.28
CA ALA A 130 5.68 -0.08 19.94
C ALA A 130 6.30 -1.29 20.65
N ALA A 131 7.64 -1.38 20.70
CA ALA A 131 8.33 -2.45 21.41
C ALA A 131 7.99 -2.50 22.89
N ARG A 132 8.03 -1.34 23.58
CA ARG A 132 7.62 -1.23 25.00
C ARG A 132 6.16 -1.65 25.24
N LEU A 133 5.26 -1.34 24.28
CA LEU A 133 3.86 -1.77 24.37
C LEU A 133 3.72 -3.29 24.23
N VAL A 134 4.39 -3.85 23.22
CA VAL A 134 4.41 -5.31 22.99
C VAL A 134 4.98 -6.05 24.20
N GLU A 135 6.11 -5.60 24.76
CA GLU A 135 6.74 -6.20 25.94
C GLU A 135 5.79 -6.22 27.15
N ARG A 136 5.10 -5.11 27.41
CA ARG A 136 4.19 -4.99 28.57
C ARG A 136 2.88 -5.75 28.41
N SER A 137 2.33 -5.80 27.20
CA SER A 137 1.00 -6.38 26.94
C SER A 137 1.05 -7.82 26.41
N GLY A 138 2.18 -8.26 25.87
CA GLY A 138 2.30 -9.50 25.11
C GLY A 138 1.55 -9.47 23.78
N ALA A 139 1.03 -8.30 23.36
CA ALA A 139 0.27 -8.15 22.12
C ALA A 139 1.11 -8.42 20.87
N THR A 140 0.47 -8.86 19.81
CA THR A 140 1.16 -9.17 18.56
C THR A 140 1.39 -7.89 17.74
N LEU A 141 2.65 -7.62 17.37
CA LEU A 141 2.99 -6.53 16.45
C LEU A 141 2.57 -6.89 15.01
N VAL A 142 1.73 -6.06 14.40
CA VAL A 142 1.32 -6.19 13.00
C VAL A 142 2.05 -5.13 12.18
N HIS A 143 3.21 -5.51 11.61
CA HIS A 143 4.03 -4.60 10.82
C HIS A 143 3.38 -4.29 9.47
N ALA A 144 3.48 -3.03 9.02
CA ALA A 144 2.74 -2.51 7.86
C ALA A 144 3.09 -3.16 6.50
N TYR A 145 4.26 -3.78 6.39
CA TYR A 145 4.76 -4.42 5.16
C TYR A 145 5.78 -5.54 5.41
N ALA A 146 6.51 -5.58 6.54
CA ALA A 146 7.51 -6.60 6.84
C ALA A 146 6.92 -7.75 7.71
N ASN A 147 5.78 -8.26 7.30
CA ASN A 147 5.10 -9.37 7.98
C ASN A 147 4.62 -10.37 6.93
N PRO A 148 4.94 -11.67 7.03
CA PRO A 148 4.64 -12.64 5.98
C PRO A 148 3.14 -12.77 5.68
N TRP A 149 2.27 -12.73 6.68
CA TRP A 149 0.82 -12.73 6.46
C TRP A 149 0.33 -11.45 5.80
N VAL A 150 0.89 -10.28 6.20
CA VAL A 150 0.52 -9.01 5.57
C VAL A 150 0.92 -9.02 4.10
N ILE A 151 2.12 -9.46 3.76
CA ILE A 151 2.58 -9.62 2.36
C ILE A 151 1.64 -10.54 1.58
N GLU A 152 1.34 -11.72 2.13
CA GLU A 152 0.42 -12.69 1.50
C GLU A 152 -0.99 -12.10 1.31
N GLY A 153 -1.50 -11.38 2.31
CA GLY A 153 -2.79 -10.70 2.23
C GLY A 153 -2.85 -9.66 1.12
N GLN A 154 -1.80 -8.84 0.96
CA GLN A 154 -1.72 -7.86 -0.12
C GLN A 154 -1.71 -8.53 -1.49
N GLY A 155 -1.06 -9.68 -1.62
CA GLY A 155 -1.02 -10.47 -2.84
C GLY A 155 -2.39 -10.94 -3.33
N SER A 156 -3.42 -10.98 -2.46
CA SER A 156 -4.79 -11.33 -2.87
C SER A 156 -5.34 -10.43 -3.97
N ALA A 157 -4.86 -9.18 -4.09
CA ALA A 157 -5.21 -8.28 -5.19
C ALA A 157 -4.74 -8.83 -6.55
N GLY A 158 -3.56 -9.44 -6.61
CA GLY A 158 -3.05 -10.10 -7.83
C GLY A 158 -3.89 -11.32 -8.23
N VAL A 159 -4.35 -12.10 -7.25
CA VAL A 159 -5.26 -13.24 -7.51
C VAL A 159 -6.59 -12.75 -8.10
N GLU A 160 -7.14 -11.64 -7.59
CA GLU A 160 -8.35 -11.03 -8.17
C GLU A 160 -8.12 -10.53 -9.59
N ILE A 161 -6.98 -9.84 -9.84
CA ILE A 161 -6.62 -9.37 -11.20
C ILE A 161 -6.57 -10.54 -12.17
N ALA A 162 -5.86 -11.63 -11.82
CA ALA A 162 -5.75 -12.80 -12.68
C ALA A 162 -7.11 -13.44 -12.98
N ARG A 163 -8.01 -13.52 -11.97
CA ARG A 163 -9.38 -14.02 -12.17
C ARG A 163 -10.21 -13.11 -13.08
N GLN A 164 -10.13 -11.79 -12.88
CA GLN A 164 -10.89 -10.80 -13.66
C GLN A 164 -10.41 -10.70 -15.11
N LEU A 165 -9.11 -10.95 -15.38
CA LEU A 165 -8.53 -11.00 -16.72
C LEU A 165 -8.67 -12.36 -17.40
N GLY A 166 -9.17 -13.39 -16.70
CA GLY A 166 -9.19 -14.76 -17.21
C GLY A 166 -7.81 -15.39 -17.41
N GLY A 167 -6.80 -14.93 -16.67
CA GLY A 167 -5.41 -15.42 -16.70
C GLY A 167 -4.45 -14.40 -16.08
N GLU A 168 -3.20 -14.78 -15.85
CA GLU A 168 -2.21 -13.86 -15.26
C GLU A 168 -1.98 -12.62 -16.15
N PRO A 169 -1.86 -11.41 -15.59
CA PRO A 169 -1.42 -10.24 -16.34
C PRO A 169 0.02 -10.44 -16.86
N SER A 170 0.40 -9.72 -17.91
CA SER A 170 1.80 -9.64 -18.36
C SER A 170 2.64 -8.82 -17.38
N ARG A 171 2.05 -7.73 -16.89
CA ARG A 171 2.69 -6.77 -16.01
C ARG A 171 1.74 -6.24 -14.95
N ILE A 172 2.25 -6.04 -13.73
CA ILE A 172 1.55 -5.31 -12.66
C ILE A 172 2.43 -4.15 -12.21
N VAL A 173 1.95 -2.94 -12.41
CA VAL A 173 2.59 -1.71 -11.94
C VAL A 173 1.96 -1.31 -10.60
N ALA A 174 2.75 -1.17 -9.56
CA ALA A 174 2.22 -0.99 -8.20
C ALA A 174 2.97 0.08 -7.41
N PRO A 175 2.26 0.99 -6.71
CA PRO A 175 2.89 1.89 -5.75
C PRO A 175 3.69 1.13 -4.71
N CYS A 176 4.90 1.57 -4.44
CA CYS A 176 5.83 0.90 -3.57
C CYS A 176 6.36 1.86 -2.49
N GLY A 177 6.13 1.51 -1.22
CA GLY A 177 6.92 1.97 -0.09
C GLY A 177 7.86 0.82 0.29
N GLY A 178 7.73 0.23 1.48
CA GLY A 178 8.60 -0.88 1.91
C GLY A 178 8.46 -2.22 1.16
N GLY A 179 7.75 -2.27 0.02
CA GLY A 179 7.72 -3.43 -0.89
C GLY A 179 6.69 -4.53 -0.56
N GLY A 180 5.87 -4.37 0.49
CA GLY A 180 4.94 -5.44 0.91
C GLY A 180 3.85 -5.79 -0.09
N LEU A 181 3.29 -4.79 -0.79
CA LEU A 181 2.31 -5.00 -1.87
C LEU A 181 2.98 -5.68 -3.07
N SER A 182 4.08 -5.11 -3.57
CA SER A 182 4.82 -5.62 -4.71
C SER A 182 5.30 -7.07 -4.50
N ALA A 183 5.80 -7.40 -3.28
CA ALA A 183 6.18 -8.76 -2.91
C ALA A 183 4.97 -9.72 -2.93
N GLY A 184 3.83 -9.28 -2.40
CA GLY A 184 2.59 -10.07 -2.45
C GLY A 184 2.11 -10.33 -3.86
N LEU A 185 2.15 -9.33 -4.74
CA LEU A 185 1.80 -9.43 -6.17
C LEU A 185 2.74 -10.37 -6.92
N ALA A 186 4.05 -10.32 -6.65
CA ALA A 186 5.05 -11.21 -7.24
C ALA A 186 4.82 -12.68 -6.86
N LEU A 187 4.30 -12.94 -5.65
CA LEU A 187 3.91 -14.29 -5.24
C LEU A 187 2.58 -14.72 -5.83
N ALA A 188 1.65 -13.80 -6.05
CA ALA A 188 0.34 -14.07 -6.64
C ALA A 188 0.44 -14.45 -8.11
N CYS A 189 1.20 -13.69 -8.88
CA CYS A 189 1.33 -13.78 -10.33
C CYS A 189 2.80 -13.99 -10.71
N PRO A 190 3.33 -15.22 -10.58
CA PRO A 190 4.75 -15.48 -10.83
C PRO A 190 5.16 -15.33 -12.29
N GLY A 191 4.22 -15.34 -13.22
CA GLY A 191 4.45 -15.09 -14.66
C GLY A 191 4.36 -13.61 -15.04
N ALA A 192 3.94 -12.74 -14.13
CA ALA A 192 3.83 -11.30 -14.39
C ALA A 192 5.12 -10.57 -14.03
N GLU A 193 5.47 -9.59 -14.83
CA GLU A 193 6.49 -8.60 -14.47
C GLU A 193 5.92 -7.63 -13.43
N ILE A 194 6.53 -7.55 -12.26
CA ILE A 194 6.12 -6.62 -11.20
C ILE A 194 7.01 -5.39 -11.26
N VAL A 195 6.40 -4.22 -11.49
CA VAL A 195 7.10 -2.93 -11.56
C VAL A 195 6.76 -2.09 -10.33
N PRO A 196 7.64 -2.01 -9.33
CA PRO A 196 7.48 -1.09 -8.20
C PRO A 196 7.59 0.37 -8.66
N VAL A 197 6.71 1.23 -8.17
CA VAL A 197 6.74 2.67 -8.45
C VAL A 197 6.85 3.46 -7.15
N GLU A 198 7.86 4.31 -7.08
CA GLU A 198 8.22 5.08 -5.90
C GLU A 198 8.31 6.58 -6.22
N PRO A 199 8.13 7.50 -5.26
CA PRO A 199 8.40 8.92 -5.47
C PRO A 199 9.90 9.16 -5.66
N GLU A 200 10.26 10.14 -6.47
CA GLU A 200 11.65 10.56 -6.64
C GLU A 200 12.32 10.92 -5.31
N GLY A 201 13.51 10.38 -5.08
CA GLY A 201 14.26 10.55 -3.82
C GLY A 201 13.83 9.64 -2.66
N TRP A 202 12.74 8.88 -2.82
CA TRP A 202 12.24 7.86 -1.89
C TRP A 202 12.24 6.47 -2.53
N ASP A 203 13.08 6.27 -3.54
CA ASP A 203 13.13 5.12 -4.43
C ASP A 203 14.13 4.07 -3.96
N ASP A 204 14.07 3.72 -2.68
CA ASP A 204 14.96 2.76 -2.03
C ASP A 204 14.80 1.34 -2.58
N VAL A 205 13.59 0.90 -2.92
CA VAL A 205 13.35 -0.44 -3.49
C VAL A 205 13.94 -0.53 -4.90
N ARG A 206 13.73 0.49 -5.75
CA ARG A 206 14.34 0.55 -7.09
C ARG A 206 15.86 0.43 -7.00
N ARG A 207 16.50 1.28 -6.18
CA ARG A 207 17.96 1.27 -6.00
C ARG A 207 18.46 -0.03 -5.39
N SER A 208 17.69 -0.62 -4.47
CA SER A 208 18.04 -1.91 -3.88
C SER A 208 17.99 -3.04 -4.90
N LEU A 209 17.01 -3.05 -5.80
CA LEU A 209 16.89 -4.05 -6.86
C LEU A 209 18.03 -3.90 -7.89
N GLU A 210 18.40 -2.67 -8.26
CA GLU A 210 19.52 -2.36 -9.15
C GLU A 210 20.87 -2.78 -8.52
N ALA A 211 21.08 -2.47 -7.23
CA ALA A 211 22.31 -2.80 -6.52
C ALA A 211 22.42 -4.29 -6.16
N GLY A 212 21.29 -5.03 -6.10
CA GLY A 212 21.25 -6.41 -5.61
C GLY A 212 21.39 -6.56 -4.10
N GLU A 213 21.35 -5.45 -3.35
CA GLU A 213 21.38 -5.37 -1.89
C GLU A 213 20.47 -4.25 -1.38
N ILE A 214 20.14 -4.25 -0.09
CA ILE A 214 19.26 -3.22 0.47
C ILE A 214 20.00 -1.89 0.57
N VAL A 215 19.47 -0.87 -0.11
CA VAL A 215 19.97 0.51 -0.12
C VAL A 215 18.94 1.40 0.57
N ALA A 216 19.32 2.13 1.61
CA ALA A 216 18.43 3.07 2.29
C ALA A 216 18.26 4.38 1.53
N VAL A 217 17.16 5.09 1.79
CA VAL A 217 16.96 6.48 1.38
C VAL A 217 18.09 7.35 1.97
N GLY A 218 18.54 8.33 1.21
CA GLY A 218 19.59 9.25 1.66
C GLY A 218 19.18 10.07 2.91
N PRO A 219 20.12 10.74 3.57
CA PRO A 219 19.86 11.42 4.85
C PRO A 219 18.91 12.62 4.75
N ASN A 220 18.75 13.21 3.58
CA ASN A 220 17.90 14.39 3.34
C ASN A 220 17.02 14.16 2.10
N PRO A 221 16.04 13.25 2.17
CA PRO A 221 15.16 13.04 1.02
C PRO A 221 14.30 14.27 0.77
N PRO A 222 13.93 14.53 -0.50
CA PRO A 222 13.07 15.64 -0.83
C PRO A 222 11.69 15.50 -0.18
N PRO A 223 10.95 16.58 0.08
CA PRO A 223 9.56 16.48 0.49
C PRO A 223 8.75 15.77 -0.60
N THR A 224 7.77 14.97 -0.17
CA THR A 224 6.81 14.33 -1.08
C THR A 224 5.42 14.32 -0.46
N ALA A 225 4.40 14.51 -1.30
CA ALA A 225 3.01 14.34 -0.93
C ALA A 225 2.61 12.85 -0.75
N CYS A 226 3.43 11.93 -1.20
CA CYS A 226 3.21 10.48 -1.09
C CYS A 226 3.53 9.93 0.31
N ASP A 227 2.88 10.43 1.36
CA ASP A 227 3.13 10.07 2.76
C ASP A 227 3.05 8.56 3.04
N ALA A 228 2.20 7.85 2.29
CA ALA A 228 2.06 6.40 2.40
C ALA A 228 3.24 5.59 1.83
N LEU A 229 4.12 6.24 1.05
CA LEU A 229 5.28 5.63 0.38
C LEU A 229 6.62 6.05 0.99
N GLN A 230 6.62 6.93 2.00
CA GLN A 230 7.83 7.37 2.71
C GLN A 230 8.40 6.24 3.58
N THR A 231 9.19 5.38 2.98
CA THR A 231 9.90 4.29 3.66
C THR A 231 11.39 4.53 3.56
N LEU A 232 12.11 4.45 4.67
CA LEU A 232 13.57 4.71 4.68
C LEU A 232 14.39 3.57 4.07
N ALA A 233 13.89 2.34 4.16
CA ALA A 233 14.47 1.18 3.52
C ALA A 233 13.45 0.03 3.46
N THR A 234 13.52 -0.79 2.42
CA THR A 234 12.82 -2.06 2.36
C THR A 234 13.36 -3.03 3.41
N TYR A 235 12.58 -4.05 3.76
CA TYR A 235 13.00 -5.07 4.71
C TYR A 235 13.51 -6.34 4.00
N PRO A 236 14.43 -7.11 4.64
CA PRO A 236 14.98 -8.33 4.05
C PRO A 236 13.93 -9.33 3.56
N ILE A 237 12.80 -9.45 4.26
CA ILE A 237 11.71 -10.36 3.86
C ILE A 237 11.04 -9.95 2.54
N ASN A 238 10.89 -8.66 2.29
CA ASN A 238 10.30 -8.13 1.05
C ASN A 238 11.31 -8.19 -0.08
N PHE A 239 12.54 -7.74 0.18
CA PHE A 239 13.64 -7.77 -0.76
C PHE A 239 13.94 -9.20 -1.26
N ALA A 240 13.94 -10.19 -0.37
CA ALA A 240 14.15 -11.60 -0.74
C ALA A 240 13.07 -12.12 -1.72
N VAL A 241 11.84 -11.62 -1.65
CA VAL A 241 10.79 -11.97 -2.62
C VAL A 241 10.96 -11.21 -3.92
N LEU A 242 11.26 -9.90 -3.85
CA LEU A 242 11.34 -9.04 -5.03
C LEU A 242 12.59 -9.31 -5.87
N ARG A 243 13.73 -9.58 -5.21
CA ARG A 243 14.96 -9.89 -5.89
C ARG A 243 14.80 -11.10 -6.83
N GLY A 244 14.97 -10.87 -8.12
CA GLY A 244 14.83 -11.89 -9.16
C GLY A 244 13.38 -12.17 -9.62
N ARG A 245 12.39 -11.39 -9.13
CA ARG A 245 10.98 -11.47 -9.58
C ARG A 245 10.41 -10.13 -10.01
N ALA A 246 10.89 -9.03 -9.44
CA ALA A 246 10.49 -7.70 -9.87
C ALA A 246 11.41 -7.18 -10.96
N ALA A 247 10.85 -6.40 -11.89
CA ALA A 247 11.62 -5.54 -12.78
C ALA A 247 12.34 -4.46 -11.96
N PRO A 248 13.36 -3.80 -12.53
CA PRO A 248 13.80 -2.54 -11.98
C PRO A 248 12.61 -1.62 -11.78
N GLY A 249 12.47 -1.06 -10.58
CA GLY A 249 11.40 -0.12 -10.28
C GLY A 249 11.58 1.18 -11.07
N VAL A 250 10.56 2.04 -11.02
CA VAL A 250 10.62 3.40 -11.59
C VAL A 250 10.30 4.44 -10.53
N ALA A 251 10.87 5.65 -10.69
CA ALA A 251 10.56 6.78 -9.83
C ALA A 251 9.67 7.78 -10.59
N VAL A 252 8.74 8.40 -9.86
CA VAL A 252 7.79 9.40 -10.40
C VAL A 252 7.91 10.71 -9.63
N SER A 253 7.77 11.82 -10.35
CA SER A 253 7.81 13.17 -9.78
C SER A 253 6.45 13.56 -9.15
N GLU A 254 6.47 14.61 -8.33
CA GLU A 254 5.25 15.19 -7.74
C GLU A 254 4.26 15.68 -8.81
N GLU A 255 4.76 16.21 -9.95
CA GLU A 255 3.90 16.68 -11.03
C GLU A 255 3.24 15.51 -11.78
N GLU A 256 3.98 14.45 -12.06
CA GLU A 256 3.43 13.22 -12.65
C GLU A 256 2.34 12.61 -11.76
N ILE A 257 2.53 12.65 -10.43
CA ILE A 257 1.54 12.19 -9.45
C ILE A 257 0.28 13.07 -9.48
N ARG A 258 0.43 14.41 -9.48
CA ARG A 258 -0.70 15.33 -9.61
C ARG A 258 -1.46 15.13 -10.91
N ALA A 259 -0.75 14.97 -12.03
CA ALA A 259 -1.37 14.66 -13.32
C ALA A 259 -2.17 13.36 -13.28
N ALA A 260 -1.65 12.32 -12.61
CA ALA A 260 -2.36 11.05 -12.44
C ALA A 260 -3.60 11.17 -11.53
N GLN A 261 -3.55 11.99 -10.47
CA GLN A 261 -4.73 12.27 -9.65
C GLN A 261 -5.83 12.98 -10.46
N ARG A 262 -5.49 14.00 -11.27
CA ARG A 262 -6.40 14.68 -12.20
C ARG A 262 -7.00 13.70 -13.20
N PHE A 263 -6.18 12.88 -13.85
CA PHE A 263 -6.61 11.86 -14.79
C PHE A 263 -7.59 10.86 -14.15
N ALA A 264 -7.28 10.34 -12.97
CA ALA A 264 -8.14 9.41 -12.25
C ALA A 264 -9.50 10.02 -11.92
N PHE A 265 -9.52 11.27 -11.49
CA PHE A 265 -10.76 12.00 -11.23
C PHE A 265 -11.59 12.23 -12.50
N ASP A 266 -10.95 12.72 -13.56
CA ASP A 266 -11.63 13.06 -14.81
C ASP A 266 -12.06 11.82 -15.62
N ARG A 267 -11.20 10.83 -15.78
CA ARG A 267 -11.43 9.69 -16.66
C ARG A 267 -12.03 8.47 -15.97
N LEU A 268 -11.68 8.24 -14.69
CA LEU A 268 -12.12 7.07 -13.95
C LEU A 268 -13.19 7.39 -12.90
N ARG A 269 -13.43 8.66 -12.59
CA ARG A 269 -14.30 9.14 -11.49
C ARG A 269 -13.85 8.62 -10.12
N LEU A 270 -12.54 8.48 -9.96
CA LEU A 270 -11.91 8.00 -8.72
C LEU A 270 -11.12 9.11 -8.04
N VAL A 271 -11.25 9.18 -6.72
CA VAL A 271 -10.39 9.98 -5.86
C VAL A 271 -9.21 9.11 -5.43
N LEU A 272 -7.99 9.59 -5.71
CA LEU A 272 -6.76 8.92 -5.31
C LEU A 272 -5.92 9.81 -4.39
N GLU A 273 -5.36 9.22 -3.34
CA GLU A 273 -4.26 9.85 -2.60
C GLU A 273 -2.97 9.87 -3.45
N PRO A 274 -2.02 10.77 -3.18
CA PRO A 274 -0.80 10.89 -3.99
C PRO A 274 -0.08 9.54 -4.19
N GLY A 275 0.20 8.82 -3.11
CA GLY A 275 0.82 7.50 -3.18
C GLY A 275 -0.04 6.45 -3.90
N GLY A 276 -1.36 6.61 -3.88
CA GLY A 276 -2.31 5.73 -4.58
C GLY A 276 -2.28 5.90 -6.10
N ALA A 277 -1.84 7.07 -6.58
CA ALA A 277 -1.78 7.43 -7.99
C ALA A 277 -0.43 7.08 -8.65
N ALA A 278 0.60 6.69 -7.90
CA ALA A 278 1.96 6.54 -8.42
C ALA A 278 2.08 5.55 -9.61
N ALA A 279 1.37 4.41 -9.58
CA ALA A 279 1.37 3.46 -10.69
C ALA A 279 0.77 4.06 -11.98
N LEU A 280 -0.31 4.82 -11.83
CA LEU A 280 -0.95 5.55 -12.94
C LEU A 280 -0.03 6.65 -13.46
N ALA A 281 0.69 7.35 -12.58
CA ALA A 281 1.67 8.36 -12.94
C ALA A 281 2.78 7.79 -13.83
N ALA A 282 3.35 6.65 -13.46
CA ALA A 282 4.37 5.98 -14.24
C ALA A 282 3.87 5.58 -15.65
N ALA A 283 2.63 5.12 -15.75
CA ALA A 283 2.02 4.75 -17.03
C ALA A 283 1.77 5.97 -17.92
N LEU A 284 1.20 7.04 -17.37
CA LEU A 284 0.93 8.29 -18.10
C LEU A 284 2.22 8.95 -18.59
N ALA A 285 3.24 9.00 -17.73
CA ALA A 285 4.56 9.56 -18.05
C ALA A 285 5.41 8.71 -19.03
N GLY A 286 4.93 7.52 -19.41
CA GLY A 286 5.66 6.64 -20.33
C GLY A 286 6.89 5.96 -19.71
N LYS A 287 6.98 5.90 -18.41
CA LYS A 287 8.10 5.26 -17.68
C LYS A 287 7.99 3.74 -17.62
N VAL A 288 6.83 3.19 -18.03
CA VAL A 288 6.60 1.75 -18.13
C VAL A 288 6.02 1.40 -19.50
N GLU A 289 6.40 0.24 -20.01
CA GLU A 289 5.77 -0.31 -21.20
C GLU A 289 4.36 -0.80 -20.86
N LEU A 290 3.44 -0.63 -21.80
CA LEU A 290 2.03 -0.97 -21.65
C LEU A 290 1.61 -1.98 -22.71
N ASP A 291 0.76 -2.94 -22.31
CA ASP A 291 0.06 -3.85 -23.22
C ASP A 291 -1.35 -4.14 -22.70
N GLU A 292 -2.14 -4.90 -23.46
CA GLU A 292 -3.55 -5.20 -23.15
C GLU A 292 -3.74 -6.03 -21.88
N ARG A 293 -2.67 -6.58 -21.30
CA ARG A 293 -2.69 -7.35 -20.04
C ARG A 293 -1.96 -6.63 -18.90
N THR A 294 -1.57 -5.38 -19.09
CA THR A 294 -0.97 -4.54 -18.04
C THR A 294 -2.02 -4.12 -17.02
N ALA A 295 -1.76 -4.33 -15.74
CA ALA A 295 -2.60 -3.90 -14.62
C ALA A 295 -1.88 -2.83 -13.77
N LEU A 296 -2.57 -1.73 -13.49
CA LEU A 296 -2.10 -0.63 -12.65
C LEU A 296 -2.85 -0.68 -11.30
N ILE A 297 -2.15 -0.69 -10.18
CA ILE A 297 -2.78 -0.68 -8.85
C ILE A 297 -3.06 0.76 -8.42
N LEU A 298 -4.33 1.12 -8.27
CA LEU A 298 -4.77 2.37 -7.67
C LEU A 298 -4.97 2.12 -6.16
N SER A 299 -3.90 2.26 -5.39
CA SER A 299 -3.73 1.59 -4.11
C SER A 299 -4.49 2.19 -2.94
N GLY A 300 -4.90 3.48 -3.03
CA GLY A 300 -5.64 4.17 -1.98
C GLY A 300 -6.21 5.52 -2.42
N GLY A 301 -7.24 5.98 -1.69
CA GLY A 301 -7.95 7.24 -1.93
C GLY A 301 -8.12 8.11 -0.68
N ASN A 302 -7.38 7.84 0.39
CA ASN A 302 -7.48 8.56 1.67
C ASN A 302 -6.71 9.89 1.64
N VAL A 303 -7.14 10.80 0.79
CA VAL A 303 -6.55 12.13 0.62
C VAL A 303 -7.31 13.16 1.48
N ASP A 304 -6.62 14.21 1.89
CA ASP A 304 -7.24 15.39 2.48
C ASP A 304 -8.07 16.14 1.43
N PRO A 305 -9.35 16.49 1.72
CA PRO A 305 -10.22 17.14 0.74
C PRO A 305 -9.70 18.47 0.20
N ALA A 306 -9.08 19.30 1.04
CA ALA A 306 -8.55 20.60 0.61
C ALA A 306 -7.32 20.42 -0.28
N SER A 307 -6.42 19.51 0.08
CA SER A 307 -5.26 19.16 -0.72
C SER A 307 -5.67 18.58 -2.08
N PHE A 308 -6.69 17.72 -2.12
CA PHE A 308 -7.19 17.17 -3.38
C PHE A 308 -7.86 18.24 -4.24
N ALA A 309 -8.67 19.12 -3.64
CA ALA A 309 -9.30 20.22 -4.36
C ALA A 309 -8.27 21.14 -5.03
N ALA A 310 -7.15 21.45 -4.35
CA ALA A 310 -6.05 22.21 -4.93
C ALA A 310 -5.46 21.52 -6.17
N VAL A 311 -5.20 20.20 -6.10
CA VAL A 311 -4.68 19.42 -7.24
C VAL A 311 -5.62 19.47 -8.46
N ILE A 312 -6.94 19.42 -8.23
CA ILE A 312 -7.93 19.46 -9.31
C ILE A 312 -8.05 20.88 -9.88
N ALA A 313 -8.01 21.92 -9.03
CA ALA A 313 -8.10 23.32 -9.46
C ALA A 313 -6.90 23.74 -10.33
N ASP A 314 -5.69 23.34 -9.97
CA ASP A 314 -4.47 23.64 -10.75
C ASP A 314 -4.52 23.13 -12.20
N GLY A 315 -5.36 22.13 -12.50
CA GLY A 315 -5.55 21.59 -13.84
C GLY A 315 -6.58 22.33 -14.70
N LEU A 316 -7.36 23.25 -14.12
CA LEU A 316 -8.40 23.99 -14.85
C LEU A 316 -7.85 25.20 -15.61
N ASP A 317 -6.63 25.65 -15.27
CA ASP A 317 -5.99 26.80 -15.91
C ASP A 317 -5.20 26.44 -17.17
N CYS A 318 -5.15 25.17 -17.58
CA CYS A 318 -4.55 24.73 -18.83
C CYS A 318 -5.64 24.66 -19.93
N PRO A 319 -5.54 25.44 -21.04
CA PRO A 319 -6.47 25.30 -22.14
C PRO A 319 -6.41 23.87 -22.70
N PRO A 320 -7.55 23.30 -23.16
CA PRO A 320 -7.55 21.97 -23.79
C PRO A 320 -6.69 22.02 -25.06
N GLU A 321 -5.71 21.12 -25.18
CA GLU A 321 -5.01 20.84 -26.44
C GLU A 321 -5.95 20.11 -27.43
#